data_530fc720ecd7a7e83d0ca75b5b22c427
#
_entry.id   530fc720ecd7a7e83d0ca75b5b22c427
#
_cell.length_a   1.000
_cell.length_b   1.000
_cell.length_c   1.000
_cell.angle_alpha   90.00
_cell.angle_beta   90.00
_cell.angle_gamma   90.00
#
_symmetry.space_group_name_H-M   'P 1'
#
loop_
_entity.id
_entity.type
_entity.pdbx_description
1 polymer ?
#
loop_
_entity_poly.entity_id
_entity_poly.type
_entity_poly.pdbx_seq_one_letter_code
_entity_poly.pdbx_strand_id
1 'polypeptide(L)'
;VSRRTAGLLAAGLVAVGVGLHGAPAVTALPALRGRLLHRLDGVGPPDRVALTFDDGPDPRSTPHFLEVLAAHRVRATFFLLGSMLRRHPELGRRLVAAGHEVALHGGEHRNLLLRGPLATGRDLAAAHELTVAVTGQTPRFYRPPYGVSTGPALLAARRLGLRPVLWTCWGRDWTRTADARSVLAELRRGLRGGGTVLLHDSSCTAAPGAWRAALDALPHLLDECRQRGWTVGPLGDHLDGT
;
A
#
# COMPACT_ATOMS: atom_id res chain seq x y z
N VAL A 1 -6.70 7.63 47.94
CA VAL A 1 -7.51 7.43 46.73
C VAL A 1 -8.33 6.17 46.94
N SER A 2 -9.68 6.26 46.91
CA SER A 2 -10.50 5.07 47.14
C SER A 2 -10.27 4.01 46.06
N ARG A 3 -10.44 2.71 46.41
CA ARG A 3 -10.33 1.62 45.39
C ARG A 3 -11.26 1.84 44.18
N ARG A 4 -12.41 2.48 44.37
CA ARG A 4 -13.35 2.86 43.28
C ARG A 4 -12.77 3.93 42.38
N THR A 5 -12.13 4.97 42.93
CA THR A 5 -11.51 6.05 42.14
C THR A 5 -10.32 5.52 41.35
N ALA A 6 -9.49 4.64 41.93
CA ALA A 6 -8.39 4.00 41.24
C ALA A 6 -8.89 3.10 40.08
N GLY A 7 -9.99 2.35 40.29
CA GLY A 7 -10.63 1.53 39.26
C GLY A 7 -11.19 2.35 38.08
N LEU A 8 -11.83 3.49 38.38
CA LEU A 8 -12.35 4.39 37.32
C LEU A 8 -11.22 5.05 36.51
N LEU A 9 -10.14 5.46 37.17
CA LEU A 9 -8.96 6.00 36.48
C LEU A 9 -8.28 4.96 35.61
N ALA A 10 -8.13 3.73 36.10
CA ALA A 10 -7.57 2.63 35.30
C ALA A 10 -8.46 2.29 34.10
N ALA A 11 -9.78 2.22 34.28
CA ALA A 11 -10.72 1.99 33.18
C ALA A 11 -10.67 3.13 32.15
N GLY A 12 -10.58 4.37 32.58
CA GLY A 12 -10.42 5.54 31.72
C GLY A 12 -9.13 5.49 30.90
N LEU A 13 -8.00 5.14 31.51
CA LEU A 13 -6.72 4.99 30.83
C LEU A 13 -6.74 3.86 29.79
N VAL A 14 -7.37 2.74 30.09
CA VAL A 14 -7.55 1.63 29.14
C VAL A 14 -8.42 2.07 27.98
N ALA A 15 -9.55 2.75 28.20
CA ALA A 15 -10.42 3.25 27.15
C ALA A 15 -9.72 4.24 26.22
N VAL A 16 -8.93 5.16 26.78
CA VAL A 16 -8.09 6.10 26.00
C VAL A 16 -7.05 5.33 25.20
N GLY A 17 -6.38 4.35 25.80
CA GLY A 17 -5.39 3.51 25.11
C GLY A 17 -5.99 2.75 23.91
N VAL A 18 -7.15 2.14 24.10
CA VAL A 18 -7.90 1.44 23.03
C VAL A 18 -8.35 2.43 21.95
N GLY A 19 -8.83 3.61 22.32
CA GLY A 19 -9.20 4.66 21.40
C GLY A 19 -8.02 5.15 20.56
N LEU A 20 -6.89 5.46 21.16
CA LEU A 20 -5.66 5.88 20.48
C LEU A 20 -5.10 4.78 19.57
N HIS A 21 -5.27 3.50 19.96
CA HIS A 21 -4.87 2.38 19.11
C HIS A 21 -5.75 2.24 17.88
N GLY A 22 -7.08 2.24 18.06
CA GLY A 22 -8.04 1.86 17.02
C GLY A 22 -8.64 3.00 16.21
N ALA A 23 -8.68 4.23 16.73
CA ALA A 23 -9.31 5.37 16.03
C ALA A 23 -8.80 5.57 14.59
N PRO A 24 -7.48 5.40 14.27
CA PRO A 24 -7.02 5.53 12.89
C PRO A 24 -7.56 4.47 11.93
N ALA A 25 -8.16 3.37 12.43
CA ALA A 25 -8.78 2.35 11.58
C ALA A 25 -9.95 2.90 10.72
N VAL A 26 -10.52 4.04 11.09
CA VAL A 26 -11.49 4.78 10.27
C VAL A 26 -10.94 5.07 8.85
N THR A 27 -9.62 5.06 8.65
CA THR A 27 -8.97 5.18 7.34
C THR A 27 -9.36 4.08 6.36
N ALA A 28 -9.78 2.91 6.85
CA ALA A 28 -10.29 1.83 6.01
C ALA A 28 -11.66 2.15 5.37
N LEU A 29 -12.38 3.17 5.86
CA LEU A 29 -13.68 3.60 5.33
C LEU A 29 -13.50 4.77 4.36
N PRO A 30 -13.61 4.56 3.01
CA PRO A 30 -13.28 5.57 2.01
C PRO A 30 -14.06 6.89 2.18
N ALA A 31 -15.36 6.80 2.54
CA ALA A 31 -16.22 7.97 2.72
C ALA A 31 -15.78 8.89 3.87
N LEU A 32 -15.28 8.31 4.97
CA LEU A 32 -14.76 9.07 6.11
C LEU A 32 -13.33 9.56 5.84
N ARG A 33 -12.51 8.73 5.21
CA ARG A 33 -11.14 9.06 4.84
C ARG A 33 -11.10 10.31 3.95
N GLY A 34 -11.88 10.34 2.87
CA GLY A 34 -11.90 11.46 1.94
C GLY A 34 -12.32 12.80 2.58
N ARG A 35 -13.09 12.77 3.68
CA ARG A 35 -13.51 13.95 4.41
C ARG A 35 -12.52 14.38 5.50
N LEU A 36 -11.94 13.42 6.23
CA LEU A 36 -11.14 13.67 7.42
C LEU A 36 -9.63 13.61 7.18
N LEU A 37 -9.20 12.76 6.24
CA LEU A 37 -7.80 12.40 6.06
C LEU A 37 -7.41 12.28 4.56
N HIS A 38 -7.93 13.19 3.74
CA HIS A 38 -7.70 13.22 2.28
C HIS A 38 -6.22 13.15 1.87
N ARG A 39 -5.30 13.62 2.74
CA ARG A 39 -3.85 13.50 2.50
C ARG A 39 -3.34 12.07 2.40
N LEU A 40 -4.10 11.08 2.93
CA LEU A 40 -3.77 9.66 2.84
C LEU A 40 -4.17 9.05 1.49
N ASP A 41 -5.02 9.69 0.70
CA ASP A 41 -5.47 9.16 -0.59
C ASP A 41 -4.39 9.20 -1.68
N GLY A 42 -3.28 9.91 -1.45
CA GLY A 42 -2.21 10.04 -2.42
C GLY A 42 -2.63 10.84 -3.66
N VAL A 43 -3.42 11.88 -3.47
CA VAL A 43 -3.85 12.75 -4.57
C VAL A 43 -2.71 13.69 -4.96
N GLY A 44 -2.40 13.73 -6.25
CA GLY A 44 -1.38 14.57 -6.88
C GLY A 44 -1.94 15.44 -8.01
N PRO A 45 -1.09 15.92 -8.92
CA PRO A 45 -1.48 16.74 -10.07
C PRO A 45 -2.49 16.03 -10.98
N PRO A 46 -3.48 16.75 -11.57
CA PRO A 46 -4.58 16.15 -12.31
C PRO A 46 -4.19 15.53 -13.66
N ASP A 47 -3.00 15.80 -14.16
CA ASP A 47 -2.42 15.24 -15.37
C ASP A 47 -1.63 13.94 -15.13
N ARG A 48 -1.58 13.45 -13.87
CA ARG A 48 -0.79 12.27 -13.47
C ARG A 48 -1.66 11.23 -12.76
N VAL A 49 -1.22 9.97 -12.83
CA VAL A 49 -1.80 8.86 -12.08
C VAL A 49 -0.66 8.07 -11.46
N ALA A 50 -0.70 7.86 -10.14
CA ALA A 50 0.22 6.96 -9.48
C ALA A 50 -0.26 5.51 -9.66
N LEU A 51 0.62 4.63 -10.15
CA LEU A 51 0.39 3.20 -10.24
C LEU A 51 1.11 2.49 -9.10
N THR A 52 0.36 1.73 -8.31
CA THR A 52 0.92 1.04 -7.13
C THR A 52 0.48 -0.41 -7.06
N PHE A 53 1.38 -1.26 -6.59
CA PHE A 53 1.16 -2.69 -6.37
C PHE A 53 1.47 -3.05 -4.92
N ASP A 54 0.66 -3.92 -4.31
CA ASP A 54 0.82 -4.40 -2.95
C ASP A 54 1.16 -5.90 -2.93
N ASP A 55 1.65 -6.40 -1.80
CA ASP A 55 1.83 -7.82 -1.43
C ASP A 55 3.05 -8.54 -2.02
N GLY A 56 3.75 -7.96 -2.99
CA GLY A 56 4.97 -8.54 -3.55
C GLY A 56 6.23 -8.46 -2.65
N PRO A 57 7.38 -8.90 -3.18
CA PRO A 57 7.58 -9.51 -4.49
C PRO A 57 7.28 -11.01 -4.49
N ASP A 58 6.65 -11.53 -5.53
CA ASP A 58 6.36 -12.97 -5.71
C ASP A 58 7.02 -13.47 -6.99
N PRO A 59 7.85 -14.54 -6.93
CA PRO A 59 8.57 -15.06 -8.10
C PRO A 59 7.67 -15.60 -9.21
N ARG A 60 6.41 -15.91 -8.88
CA ARG A 60 5.45 -16.44 -9.85
C ARG A 60 4.70 -15.36 -10.61
N SER A 61 4.71 -14.12 -10.12
CA SER A 61 3.88 -13.06 -10.67
C SER A 61 4.63 -11.75 -10.92
N THR A 62 5.39 -11.23 -9.97
CA THR A 62 6.10 -9.95 -10.11
C THR A 62 6.91 -9.82 -11.41
N PRO A 63 7.63 -10.87 -11.91
CA PRO A 63 8.34 -10.77 -13.19
C PRO A 63 7.46 -10.43 -14.38
N HIS A 64 6.22 -10.94 -14.45
CA HIS A 64 5.29 -10.65 -15.53
C HIS A 64 4.80 -9.20 -15.49
N PHE A 65 4.58 -8.64 -14.30
CA PHE A 65 4.27 -7.20 -14.15
C PHE A 65 5.44 -6.35 -14.64
N LEU A 66 6.69 -6.71 -14.33
CA LEU A 66 7.88 -6.01 -14.83
C LEU A 66 7.95 -6.02 -16.37
N GLU A 67 7.62 -7.14 -17.02
CA GLU A 67 7.58 -7.27 -18.47
C GLU A 67 6.55 -6.33 -19.11
N VAL A 68 5.33 -6.29 -18.57
CA VAL A 68 4.27 -5.38 -19.06
C VAL A 68 4.65 -3.93 -18.84
N LEU A 69 5.14 -3.57 -17.65
CA LEU A 69 5.54 -2.20 -17.34
C LEU A 69 6.69 -1.72 -18.23
N ALA A 70 7.67 -2.58 -18.50
CA ALA A 70 8.78 -2.30 -19.41
C ALA A 70 8.31 -2.08 -20.85
N ALA A 71 7.39 -2.94 -21.35
CA ALA A 71 6.81 -2.80 -22.69
C ALA A 71 6.06 -1.47 -22.87
N HIS A 72 5.41 -0.98 -21.82
CA HIS A 72 4.70 0.30 -21.82
C HIS A 72 5.60 1.49 -21.41
N ARG A 73 6.86 1.27 -21.01
CA ARG A 73 7.80 2.27 -20.50
C ARG A 73 7.25 3.02 -19.28
N VAL A 74 6.55 2.30 -18.41
CA VAL A 74 5.93 2.84 -17.20
C VAL A 74 6.69 2.36 -15.97
N ARG A 75 6.99 3.26 -15.04
CA ARG A 75 7.46 2.95 -13.70
C ARG A 75 6.30 2.97 -12.71
N ALA A 76 6.40 2.24 -11.63
CA ALA A 76 5.38 2.12 -10.60
C ALA A 76 6.00 2.05 -9.21
N THR A 77 5.18 2.13 -8.17
CA THR A 77 5.58 1.90 -6.77
C THR A 77 5.10 0.53 -6.32
N PHE A 78 6.00 -0.27 -5.74
CA PHE A 78 5.72 -1.57 -5.17
C PHE A 78 5.79 -1.50 -3.65
N PHE A 79 4.66 -1.72 -2.98
CA PHE A 79 4.56 -1.81 -1.53
C PHE A 79 4.88 -3.24 -1.09
N LEU A 80 6.11 -3.46 -0.67
CA LEU A 80 6.67 -4.78 -0.42
C LEU A 80 6.36 -5.26 1.00
N LEU A 81 6.03 -6.55 1.13
CA LEU A 81 6.03 -7.26 2.40
C LEU A 81 7.45 -7.71 2.73
N GLY A 82 7.91 -7.43 3.95
CA GLY A 82 9.23 -7.86 4.40
C GLY A 82 9.42 -9.38 4.35
N SER A 83 8.36 -10.15 4.62
CA SER A 83 8.39 -11.61 4.53
C SER A 83 8.59 -12.13 3.10
N MET A 84 8.03 -11.47 2.10
CA MET A 84 8.20 -11.82 0.68
C MET A 84 9.58 -11.37 0.20
N LEU A 85 10.01 -10.17 0.55
CA LEU A 85 11.33 -9.65 0.20
C LEU A 85 12.48 -10.50 0.81
N ARG A 86 12.30 -11.01 2.03
CA ARG A 86 13.27 -11.91 2.68
C ARG A 86 13.44 -13.22 1.94
N ARG A 87 12.36 -13.77 1.38
CA ARG A 87 12.39 -15.02 0.60
C ARG A 87 12.96 -14.82 -0.79
N HIS A 88 12.74 -13.63 -1.38
CA HIS A 88 13.06 -13.31 -2.79
C HIS A 88 13.78 -11.97 -2.91
N PRO A 89 14.97 -11.82 -2.27
CA PRO A 89 15.69 -10.55 -2.26
C PRO A 89 16.16 -10.12 -3.67
N GLU A 90 16.38 -11.08 -4.57
CA GLU A 90 16.73 -10.83 -5.97
C GLU A 90 15.63 -10.05 -6.72
N LEU A 91 14.36 -10.30 -6.40
CA LEU A 91 13.25 -9.58 -7.00
C LEU A 91 13.17 -8.13 -6.53
N GLY A 92 13.45 -7.88 -5.23
CA GLY A 92 13.57 -6.52 -4.73
C GLY A 92 14.64 -5.71 -5.46
N ARG A 93 15.80 -6.32 -5.71
CA ARG A 93 16.87 -5.70 -6.52
C ARG A 93 16.45 -5.49 -7.98
N ARG A 94 15.75 -6.46 -8.58
CA ARG A 94 15.24 -6.33 -9.97
C ARG A 94 14.23 -5.19 -10.10
N LEU A 95 13.33 -5.00 -9.13
CA LEU A 95 12.38 -3.87 -9.12
C LEU A 95 13.12 -2.54 -9.20
N VAL A 96 14.12 -2.32 -8.34
CA VAL A 96 14.90 -1.09 -8.31
C VAL A 96 15.77 -0.94 -9.57
N ALA A 97 16.40 -2.01 -10.05
CA ALA A 97 17.20 -1.99 -11.29
C ALA A 97 16.35 -1.64 -12.52
N ALA A 98 15.06 -1.99 -12.52
CA ALA A 98 14.10 -1.60 -13.55
C ALA A 98 13.55 -0.17 -13.36
N GLY A 99 14.03 0.58 -12.36
CA GLY A 99 13.64 1.96 -12.10
C GLY A 99 12.35 2.13 -11.32
N HIS A 100 11.79 1.06 -10.76
CA HIS A 100 10.59 1.14 -9.92
C HIS A 100 10.93 1.65 -8.52
N GLU A 101 9.95 2.30 -7.89
CA GLU A 101 10.01 2.73 -6.51
C GLU A 101 9.56 1.59 -5.59
N VAL A 102 10.29 1.38 -4.48
CA VAL A 102 9.89 0.43 -3.44
C VAL A 102 9.38 1.16 -2.20
N ALA A 103 8.32 0.64 -1.62
CA ALA A 103 7.65 1.16 -0.44
C ALA A 103 7.33 0.03 0.54
N LEU A 104 6.86 0.34 1.75
CA LEU A 104 6.60 -0.67 2.77
C LEU A 104 5.12 -1.03 2.87
N HIS A 105 4.83 -2.35 2.89
CA HIS A 105 3.51 -2.90 3.23
C HIS A 105 3.49 -3.58 4.62
N GLY A 106 4.56 -3.43 5.40
CA GLY A 106 4.81 -4.09 6.68
C GLY A 106 5.75 -5.28 6.55
N GLY A 107 6.07 -5.93 7.68
CA GLY A 107 6.86 -7.16 7.70
C GLY A 107 6.06 -8.35 7.21
N GLU A 108 4.83 -8.47 7.70
CA GLU A 108 3.84 -9.49 7.33
C GLU A 108 2.48 -8.83 7.11
N HIS A 109 1.64 -9.44 6.26
CA HIS A 109 0.29 -8.95 5.97
C HIS A 109 -0.67 -9.29 7.12
N ARG A 110 -0.54 -8.59 8.27
CA ARG A 110 -1.36 -8.81 9.46
C ARG A 110 -2.31 -7.66 9.73
N ASN A 111 -3.48 -7.99 10.30
CA ASN A 111 -4.40 -6.97 10.79
C ASN A 111 -3.79 -6.26 12.02
N LEU A 112 -3.49 -4.99 11.88
CA LEU A 112 -2.79 -4.18 12.89
C LEU A 112 -3.65 -3.88 14.12
N LEU A 113 -4.99 -3.97 14.03
CA LEU A 113 -5.87 -3.85 15.20
C LEU A 113 -5.65 -4.96 16.23
N LEU A 114 -5.21 -6.13 15.76
CA LEU A 114 -4.94 -7.30 16.59
C LEU A 114 -3.47 -7.39 17.03
N ARG A 115 -2.66 -6.36 16.75
CA ARG A 115 -1.24 -6.35 17.02
C ARG A 115 -0.86 -5.27 18.04
N GLY A 116 -0.12 -5.64 19.08
CA GLY A 116 0.32 -4.70 20.11
C GLY A 116 1.31 -3.65 19.57
N PRO A 117 1.41 -2.47 20.25
CA PRO A 117 2.21 -1.33 19.79
C PRO A 117 3.68 -1.65 19.54
N LEU A 118 4.32 -2.35 20.47
CA LEU A 118 5.76 -2.70 20.34
C LEU A 118 6.01 -3.68 19.20
N ALA A 119 5.13 -4.66 19.03
CA ALA A 119 5.23 -5.63 17.94
C ALA A 119 5.04 -4.95 16.56
N THR A 120 4.11 -4.00 16.45
CA THR A 120 3.89 -3.20 15.26
C THR A 120 5.12 -2.35 14.92
N GLY A 121 5.69 -1.66 15.92
CA GLY A 121 6.89 -0.85 15.72
C GLY A 121 8.11 -1.65 15.28
N ARG A 122 8.36 -2.79 15.94
CA ARG A 122 9.47 -3.70 15.56
C ARG A 122 9.32 -4.29 14.16
N ASP A 123 8.12 -4.68 13.80
CA ASP A 123 7.82 -5.23 12.49
C ASP A 123 8.12 -4.22 11.36
N LEU A 124 7.64 -2.99 11.54
CA LEU A 124 7.83 -1.95 10.54
C LEU A 124 9.31 -1.52 10.43
N ALA A 125 10.02 -1.43 11.56
CA ALA A 125 11.45 -1.13 11.58
C ALA A 125 12.25 -2.23 10.88
N ALA A 126 12.00 -3.50 11.21
CA ALA A 126 12.68 -4.62 10.57
C ALA A 126 12.42 -4.71 9.05
N ALA A 127 11.17 -4.43 8.62
CA ALA A 127 10.83 -4.38 7.20
C ALA A 127 11.55 -3.23 6.48
N HIS A 128 11.65 -2.06 7.12
CA HIS A 128 12.39 -0.91 6.59
C HIS A 128 13.88 -1.22 6.42
N GLU A 129 14.53 -1.70 7.48
CA GLU A 129 15.95 -2.09 7.45
C GLU A 129 16.24 -3.13 6.36
N LEU A 130 15.40 -4.16 6.28
CA LEU A 130 15.52 -5.19 5.25
C LEU A 130 15.39 -4.60 3.84
N THR A 131 14.44 -3.70 3.62
CA THR A 131 14.23 -3.09 2.30
C THR A 131 15.45 -2.28 1.89
N VAL A 132 15.99 -1.45 2.79
CA VAL A 132 17.22 -0.70 2.52
C VAL A 132 18.40 -1.63 2.23
N ALA A 133 18.60 -2.65 3.08
CA ALA A 133 19.72 -3.58 2.93
C ALA A 133 19.68 -4.38 1.61
N VAL A 134 18.47 -4.78 1.16
CA VAL A 134 18.30 -5.59 -0.05
C VAL A 134 18.35 -4.75 -1.31
N THR A 135 17.70 -3.60 -1.30
CA THR A 135 17.43 -2.83 -2.52
C THR A 135 18.36 -1.62 -2.70
N GLY A 136 19.02 -1.17 -1.64
CA GLY A 136 19.78 0.09 -1.61
C GLY A 136 18.89 1.34 -1.66
N GLN A 137 17.56 1.19 -1.78
CA GLN A 137 16.62 2.30 -1.82
C GLN A 137 15.98 2.50 -0.44
N THR A 138 15.98 3.73 0.07
CA THR A 138 15.27 4.08 1.30
C THR A 138 13.80 4.30 0.98
N PRO A 139 12.88 3.46 1.53
CA PRO A 139 11.44 3.63 1.33
C PRO A 139 10.98 4.99 1.85
N ARG A 140 10.09 5.65 1.11
CA ARG A 140 9.47 6.93 1.49
C ARG A 140 8.03 6.77 1.92
N PHE A 141 7.38 5.70 1.47
CA PHE A 141 5.95 5.47 1.66
C PHE A 141 5.68 4.19 2.43
N TYR A 142 4.56 4.21 3.14
CA TYR A 142 4.02 3.08 3.87
C TYR A 142 2.53 2.93 3.56
N ARG A 143 2.10 1.72 3.30
CA ARG A 143 0.68 1.37 3.18
C ARG A 143 0.37 0.27 4.19
N PRO A 144 -0.55 0.49 5.14
CA PRO A 144 -0.93 -0.54 6.10
C PRO A 144 -1.70 -1.67 5.41
N PRO A 145 -1.47 -2.93 5.79
CA PRO A 145 -2.29 -4.06 5.35
C PRO A 145 -3.78 -3.78 5.51
N TYR A 146 -4.58 -4.20 4.53
CA TYR A 146 -6.03 -3.94 4.44
C TYR A 146 -6.43 -2.44 4.41
N GLY A 147 -5.50 -1.51 4.29
CA GLY A 147 -5.74 -0.08 4.47
C GLY A 147 -6.08 0.33 5.90
N VAL A 148 -5.91 -0.57 6.86
CA VAL A 148 -6.28 -0.37 8.28
C VAL A 148 -5.08 0.16 9.05
N SER A 149 -5.10 1.45 9.39
CA SER A 149 -4.08 2.08 10.23
C SER A 149 -4.41 1.96 11.71
N THR A 150 -3.36 1.94 12.55
CA THR A 150 -3.46 2.09 14.01
C THR A 150 -2.54 3.21 14.50
N GLY A 151 -2.80 3.77 15.68
CA GLY A 151 -1.95 4.80 16.26
C GLY A 151 -0.47 4.39 16.35
N PRO A 152 -0.15 3.20 16.86
CA PRO A 152 1.22 2.68 16.87
C PRO A 152 1.85 2.57 15.49
N ALA A 153 1.11 2.16 14.45
CA ALA A 153 1.62 2.05 13.10
C ALA A 153 1.95 3.43 12.50
N LEU A 154 1.07 4.41 12.70
CA LEU A 154 1.32 5.79 12.26
C LEU A 154 2.52 6.41 12.98
N LEU A 155 2.66 6.16 14.29
CA LEU A 155 3.82 6.63 15.05
C LEU A 155 5.11 5.98 14.58
N ALA A 156 5.11 4.67 14.33
CA ALA A 156 6.27 3.95 13.82
C ALA A 156 6.66 4.45 12.42
N ALA A 157 5.68 4.61 11.52
CA ALA A 157 5.91 5.17 10.19
C ALA A 157 6.55 6.58 10.26
N ARG A 158 6.01 7.46 11.13
CA ARG A 158 6.57 8.80 11.34
C ARG A 158 8.02 8.76 11.83
N ARG A 159 8.35 7.86 12.78
CA ARG A 159 9.73 7.72 13.31
C ARG A 159 10.72 7.24 12.24
N LEU A 160 10.25 6.49 11.26
CA LEU A 160 11.04 5.99 10.13
C LEU A 160 11.05 6.95 8.93
N GLY A 161 10.45 8.15 9.05
CA GLY A 161 10.34 9.11 7.95
C GLY A 161 9.38 8.68 6.83
N LEU A 162 8.52 7.69 7.09
CA LEU A 162 7.60 7.15 6.11
C LEU A 162 6.29 7.97 6.05
N ARG A 163 5.84 8.30 4.86
CA ARG A 163 4.53 8.90 4.60
C ARG A 163 3.49 7.78 4.38
N PRO A 164 2.45 7.68 5.23
CA PRO A 164 1.35 6.75 4.99
C PRO A 164 0.54 7.19 3.76
N VAL A 165 0.29 6.26 2.82
CA VAL A 165 -0.51 6.53 1.61
C VAL A 165 -1.40 5.32 1.31
N LEU A 166 -2.67 5.58 1.03
CA LEU A 166 -3.65 4.60 0.62
C LEU A 166 -3.87 4.68 -0.91
N TRP A 167 -5.11 4.80 -1.38
CA TRP A 167 -5.46 4.84 -2.81
C TRP A 167 -6.75 5.61 -3.05
N THR A 168 -6.96 6.07 -4.27
CA THR A 168 -8.23 6.67 -4.72
C THR A 168 -9.13 5.66 -5.41
N CYS A 169 -8.55 4.66 -6.08
CA CYS A 169 -9.27 3.56 -6.70
C CYS A 169 -8.48 2.25 -6.60
N TRP A 170 -9.17 1.15 -6.69
CA TRP A 170 -8.62 -0.20 -6.56
C TRP A 170 -9.28 -1.16 -7.54
N GLY A 171 -8.56 -2.24 -7.91
CA GLY A 171 -9.07 -3.24 -8.85
C GLY A 171 -9.95 -4.31 -8.24
N ARG A 172 -9.96 -4.49 -6.91
CA ARG A 172 -10.55 -5.65 -6.19
C ARG A 172 -10.10 -6.99 -6.79
N ASP A 173 -8.89 -7.03 -7.26
CA ASP A 173 -8.23 -8.08 -8.03
C ASP A 173 -7.85 -9.33 -7.21
N TRP A 174 -8.01 -9.30 -5.89
CA TRP A 174 -7.72 -10.42 -4.97
C TRP A 174 -8.81 -11.48 -4.89
N THR A 175 -9.97 -11.26 -5.52
CA THR A 175 -11.10 -12.18 -5.42
C THR A 175 -10.94 -13.36 -6.38
N ARG A 176 -11.54 -14.51 -6.02
CA ARG A 176 -11.51 -15.73 -6.86
C ARG A 176 -12.15 -15.55 -8.24
N THR A 177 -13.10 -14.65 -8.34
CA THR A 177 -13.90 -14.40 -9.56
C THR A 177 -13.43 -13.17 -10.32
N ALA A 178 -12.31 -12.55 -9.90
CA ALA A 178 -11.75 -11.41 -10.61
C ALA A 178 -11.23 -11.83 -12.00
N ASP A 179 -11.53 -11.02 -12.98
CA ASP A 179 -10.97 -11.05 -14.33
C ASP A 179 -10.60 -9.62 -14.78
N ALA A 180 -9.96 -9.47 -15.93
CA ALA A 180 -9.55 -8.17 -16.42
C ALA A 180 -10.70 -7.18 -16.56
N ARG A 181 -11.88 -7.66 -16.98
CA ARG A 181 -13.08 -6.82 -17.17
C ARG A 181 -13.60 -6.29 -15.84
N SER A 182 -13.73 -7.14 -14.83
CA SER A 182 -14.21 -6.76 -13.49
C SER A 182 -13.22 -5.82 -12.80
N VAL A 183 -11.90 -6.07 -12.93
CA VAL A 183 -10.85 -5.21 -12.41
C VAL A 183 -10.94 -3.80 -13.04
N LEU A 184 -11.03 -3.71 -14.35
CA LEU A 184 -11.19 -2.42 -15.04
C LEU A 184 -12.49 -1.70 -14.66
N ALA A 185 -13.59 -2.42 -14.53
CA ALA A 185 -14.87 -1.87 -14.10
C ALA A 185 -14.78 -1.25 -12.68
N GLU A 186 -14.12 -1.94 -11.76
CA GLU A 186 -13.91 -1.42 -10.39
C GLU A 186 -12.97 -0.21 -10.38
N LEU A 187 -11.86 -0.27 -11.12
CA LEU A 187 -10.92 0.86 -11.24
C LEU A 187 -11.63 2.12 -11.76
N ARG A 188 -12.45 1.99 -12.82
CA ARG A 188 -13.17 3.11 -13.45
C ARG A 188 -14.13 3.85 -12.54
N ARG A 189 -14.57 3.24 -11.43
CA ARG A 189 -15.41 3.91 -10.43
C ARG A 189 -14.71 5.07 -9.73
N GLY A 190 -13.38 5.03 -9.64
CA GLY A 190 -12.59 6.05 -8.96
C GLY A 190 -11.38 6.54 -9.75
N LEU A 191 -11.13 5.98 -10.95
CA LEU A 191 -9.99 6.36 -11.80
C LEU A 191 -10.15 7.78 -12.32
N ARG A 192 -9.22 8.62 -11.97
CA ARG A 192 -9.18 10.02 -12.38
C ARG A 192 -7.74 10.54 -12.42
N GLY A 193 -7.50 11.60 -13.13
CA GLY A 193 -6.26 12.35 -13.04
C GLY A 193 -6.03 12.85 -11.61
N GLY A 194 -4.80 12.79 -11.15
CA GLY A 194 -4.44 13.04 -9.76
C GLY A 194 -4.64 11.84 -8.84
N GLY A 195 -5.12 10.70 -9.32
CA GLY A 195 -5.44 9.54 -8.50
C GLY A 195 -4.26 8.60 -8.26
N THR A 196 -4.40 7.77 -7.21
CA THR A 196 -3.52 6.64 -6.91
C THR A 196 -4.28 5.33 -7.09
N VAL A 197 -3.77 4.48 -7.96
CA VAL A 197 -4.32 3.16 -8.30
C VAL A 197 -3.69 2.09 -7.41
N LEU A 198 -4.52 1.22 -6.83
CA LEU A 198 -4.10 0.00 -6.13
C LEU A 198 -4.44 -1.24 -6.95
N LEU A 199 -3.44 -2.04 -7.22
CA LEU A 199 -3.49 -3.43 -7.71
C LEU A 199 -2.57 -4.30 -6.85
N HIS A 200 -2.56 -5.62 -7.08
CA HIS A 200 -1.68 -6.56 -6.38
C HIS A 200 -0.84 -7.34 -7.39
N ASP A 201 0.48 -7.36 -7.16
CA ASP A 201 1.41 -8.16 -7.96
C ASP A 201 1.68 -9.55 -7.37
N SER A 202 0.95 -9.93 -6.32
CA SER A 202 1.07 -11.21 -5.63
C SER A 202 -0.30 -11.73 -5.19
N SER A 203 -0.40 -13.06 -5.06
CA SER A 203 -1.55 -13.71 -4.43
C SER A 203 -1.24 -14.24 -3.03
N CYS A 204 -0.23 -13.70 -2.33
CA CYS A 204 0.19 -14.25 -1.02
C CYS A 204 -0.90 -14.10 0.05
N THR A 205 -1.83 -13.16 -0.12
CA THR A 205 -2.98 -12.90 0.78
C THR A 205 -4.34 -13.00 0.06
N ALA A 206 -4.32 -13.41 -1.21
CA ALA A 206 -5.48 -13.47 -2.10
C ALA A 206 -5.79 -14.90 -2.57
N ALA A 207 -6.84 -15.06 -3.37
CA ALA A 207 -7.12 -16.33 -4.02
C ALA A 207 -5.94 -16.76 -4.92
N PRO A 208 -5.59 -18.07 -4.96
CA PRO A 208 -4.49 -18.53 -5.80
C PRO A 208 -4.61 -18.09 -7.26
N GLY A 209 -3.60 -17.41 -7.78
CA GLY A 209 -3.58 -16.94 -9.16
C GLY A 209 -4.41 -15.67 -9.43
N ALA A 210 -4.98 -15.03 -8.43
CA ALA A 210 -5.77 -13.79 -8.56
C ALA A 210 -4.97 -12.64 -9.22
N TRP A 211 -3.65 -12.59 -9.04
CA TRP A 211 -2.78 -11.62 -9.69
C TRP A 211 -2.92 -11.57 -11.22
N ARG A 212 -3.39 -12.67 -11.88
CA ARG A 212 -3.59 -12.69 -13.33
C ARG A 212 -4.63 -11.68 -13.78
N ALA A 213 -5.70 -11.51 -13.01
CA ALA A 213 -6.74 -10.53 -13.31
C ALA A 213 -6.19 -9.09 -13.35
N ALA A 214 -5.29 -8.75 -12.41
CA ALA A 214 -4.59 -7.46 -12.41
C ALA A 214 -3.61 -7.36 -13.59
N LEU A 215 -2.84 -8.42 -13.85
CA LEU A 215 -1.87 -8.45 -14.96
C LEU A 215 -2.57 -8.27 -16.31
N ASP A 216 -3.67 -8.99 -16.54
CA ASP A 216 -4.44 -8.92 -17.80
C ASP A 216 -5.15 -7.55 -17.96
N ALA A 217 -5.55 -6.91 -16.86
CA ALA A 217 -6.15 -5.58 -16.88
C ALA A 217 -5.12 -4.46 -17.12
N LEU A 218 -3.86 -4.67 -16.75
CA LEU A 218 -2.84 -3.62 -16.71
C LEU A 218 -2.60 -2.92 -18.05
N PRO A 219 -2.41 -3.61 -19.20
CA PRO A 219 -2.25 -2.95 -20.50
C PRO A 219 -3.41 -2.03 -20.84
N HIS A 220 -4.64 -2.48 -20.62
CA HIS A 220 -5.85 -1.71 -20.90
C HIS A 220 -5.98 -0.47 -20.01
N LEU A 221 -5.60 -0.59 -18.71
CA LEU A 221 -5.53 0.56 -17.81
C LEU A 221 -4.52 1.60 -18.30
N LEU A 222 -3.33 1.16 -18.69
CA LEU A 222 -2.27 2.05 -19.18
C LEU A 222 -2.67 2.76 -20.47
N ASP A 223 -3.31 2.04 -21.39
CA ASP A 223 -3.83 2.62 -22.62
C ASP A 223 -4.95 3.63 -22.35
N GLU A 224 -5.87 3.34 -21.43
CA GLU A 224 -6.92 4.28 -21.02
C GLU A 224 -6.35 5.55 -20.41
N CYS A 225 -5.35 5.45 -19.53
CA CYS A 225 -4.67 6.62 -18.96
C CYS A 225 -4.00 7.46 -20.07
N ARG A 226 -3.32 6.81 -21.03
CA ARG A 226 -2.68 7.49 -22.16
C ARG A 226 -3.71 8.22 -23.04
N GLN A 227 -4.84 7.57 -23.36
CA GLN A 227 -5.93 8.18 -24.14
C GLN A 227 -6.53 9.40 -23.47
N ARG A 228 -6.53 9.43 -22.13
CA ARG A 228 -6.98 10.57 -21.32
C ARG A 228 -5.90 11.64 -21.13
N GLY A 229 -4.72 11.46 -21.69
CA GLY A 229 -3.60 12.39 -21.57
C GLY A 229 -2.91 12.38 -20.19
N TRP A 230 -3.10 11.31 -19.39
CA TRP A 230 -2.48 11.20 -18.07
C TRP A 230 -1.13 10.49 -18.15
N THR A 231 -0.13 11.05 -17.48
CA THR A 231 1.16 10.39 -17.25
C THR A 231 1.04 9.41 -16.09
N VAL A 232 1.37 8.13 -16.34
CA VAL A 232 1.38 7.10 -15.30
C VAL A 232 2.81 6.92 -14.77
N GLY A 233 2.97 6.91 -13.46
CA GLY A 233 4.30 6.81 -12.84
C GLY A 233 4.26 6.34 -11.38
N PRO A 234 5.43 6.30 -10.70
CA PRO A 234 5.53 5.98 -9.29
C PRO A 234 4.95 7.09 -8.42
N LEU A 235 4.63 6.73 -7.19
CA LEU A 235 4.01 7.60 -6.21
C LEU A 235 4.90 8.81 -5.86
N GLY A 236 6.22 8.61 -5.83
CA GLY A 236 7.18 9.68 -5.59
C GLY A 236 7.08 10.79 -6.64
N ASP A 237 7.17 10.43 -7.92
CA ASP A 237 7.05 11.39 -9.02
C ASP A 237 5.67 12.06 -9.03
N HIS A 238 4.64 11.34 -8.60
CA HIS A 238 3.26 11.83 -8.53
C HIS A 238 3.05 12.87 -7.42
N LEU A 239 3.72 12.71 -6.27
CA LEU A 239 3.52 13.57 -5.09
C LEU A 239 4.55 14.68 -4.92
N ASP A 240 5.74 14.55 -5.52
CA ASP A 240 6.81 15.56 -5.44
C ASP A 240 6.65 16.67 -6.50
N GLY A 241 5.79 16.48 -7.46
CA GLY A 241 5.49 17.48 -8.49
C GLY A 241 4.46 18.54 -8.06
N THR A 242 4.18 18.65 -6.74
CA THR A 242 3.26 19.64 -6.16
C THR A 242 4.01 20.73 -5.42
#